data_51efec594d8f1743d3ab176822354622
#
_entry.id   51efec594d8f1743d3ab176822354622
#
_cell.length_a   1.000
_cell.length_b   1.000
_cell.length_c   1.000
_cell.angle_alpha   90.00
_cell.angle_beta   90.00
_cell.angle_gamma   90.00
#
_symmetry.space_group_name_H-M   'P 1'
#
loop_
_entity.id
_entity.type
_entity.pdbx_description
1 polymer ?
#
loop_
_entity_poly.entity_id
_entity_poly.type
_entity_poly.pdbx_seq_one_letter_code
_entity_poly.pdbx_strand_id
1 'polypeptide(L)'
;MAVVSMKQLLEAGVHFGHQTRRWNPKMATYIYTERNGIYIIDLQKTVKKLEEAYNFVRDLSAGGQTLLFVGTKKQAQEAIKEEATRCGGYYVNARWLGGMLTNFKTMRGRVDRLNQLKKMQEDGTFDMLPKKEVMKHLGEIAKLEKYLGGVTEMKRLPGALFVVDPRKERNAINEARKLHIPIVAIVDTNCDPDEIDYVIPGNDDAIRAIRLISSVMANAIMEGKQGEDNVEAEAAKAGEATGA
;
A
#
# COMPACT_ATOMS: atom_id res chain seq x y z
N MET A 1 -8.72 -12.51 -18.83
CA MET A 1 -8.31 -13.67 -17.98
C MET A 1 -8.43 -13.22 -16.54
N ALA A 2 -8.87 -14.09 -15.62
CA ALA A 2 -8.91 -13.72 -14.20
C ALA A 2 -7.49 -13.43 -13.70
N VAL A 3 -7.29 -12.31 -13.05
CA VAL A 3 -6.00 -11.85 -12.52
C VAL A 3 -5.40 -12.84 -11.51
N VAL A 4 -6.28 -13.54 -10.77
CA VAL A 4 -5.93 -14.60 -9.80
C VAL A 4 -6.95 -15.72 -9.89
N SER A 5 -6.49 -16.97 -9.85
CA SER A 5 -7.39 -18.13 -9.81
C SER A 5 -7.99 -18.32 -8.41
N MET A 6 -9.22 -18.84 -8.36
CA MET A 6 -9.88 -19.19 -7.09
C MET A 6 -9.05 -20.21 -6.28
N LYS A 7 -8.31 -21.10 -6.95
CA LYS A 7 -7.43 -22.09 -6.32
C LYS A 7 -6.28 -21.40 -5.55
N GLN A 8 -5.65 -20.40 -6.14
CA GLN A 8 -4.59 -19.62 -5.49
C GLN A 8 -5.11 -18.89 -4.24
N LEU A 9 -6.31 -18.29 -4.30
CA LEU A 9 -6.93 -17.64 -3.15
C LEU A 9 -7.24 -18.63 -2.03
N LEU A 10 -7.70 -19.83 -2.38
CA LEU A 10 -7.99 -20.88 -1.42
C LEU A 10 -6.71 -21.37 -0.72
N GLU A 11 -5.66 -21.66 -1.48
CA GLU A 11 -4.36 -22.14 -0.98
C GLU A 11 -3.65 -21.08 -0.12
N ALA A 12 -3.83 -19.80 -0.44
CA ALA A 12 -3.32 -18.69 0.38
C ALA A 12 -4.14 -18.45 1.66
N GLY A 13 -5.32 -19.06 1.80
CA GLY A 13 -6.18 -18.92 2.97
C GLY A 13 -6.93 -17.58 3.03
N VAL A 14 -7.20 -16.97 1.89
CA VAL A 14 -7.93 -15.69 1.78
C VAL A 14 -9.37 -15.80 2.28
N HIS A 15 -9.97 -16.99 2.20
CA HIS A 15 -11.36 -17.26 2.57
C HIS A 15 -11.63 -17.30 4.08
N PHE A 16 -10.61 -17.37 4.92
CA PHE A 16 -10.80 -17.35 6.37
C PHE A 16 -11.02 -15.94 6.86
N GLY A 17 -12.12 -15.71 7.55
CA GLY A 17 -12.40 -14.48 8.25
C GLY A 17 -12.11 -14.60 9.75
N HIS A 18 -12.61 -13.65 10.51
CA HIS A 18 -12.51 -13.61 11.97
C HIS A 18 -13.61 -14.43 12.67
N GLN A 19 -13.44 -14.59 13.98
CA GLN A 19 -14.44 -15.23 14.83
C GLN A 19 -15.80 -14.50 14.73
N THR A 20 -16.90 -15.25 14.74
CA THR A 20 -18.27 -14.75 14.57
C THR A 20 -18.63 -13.61 15.54
N ARG A 21 -18.15 -13.65 16.79
CA ARG A 21 -18.40 -12.60 17.79
C ARG A 21 -17.76 -11.25 17.47
N ARG A 22 -16.83 -11.18 16.52
CA ARG A 22 -16.07 -9.96 16.17
C ARG A 22 -16.47 -9.36 14.84
N TRP A 23 -17.44 -9.91 14.17
CA TRP A 23 -17.80 -9.50 12.83
C TRP A 23 -18.50 -8.12 12.78
N ASN A 24 -18.48 -7.53 11.59
CA ASN A 24 -19.28 -6.35 11.28
C ASN A 24 -20.49 -6.78 10.44
N PRO A 25 -21.74 -6.44 10.83
CA PRO A 25 -22.94 -6.78 10.07
C PRO A 25 -22.92 -6.31 8.62
N LYS A 26 -22.27 -5.21 8.30
CA LYS A 26 -22.12 -4.70 6.93
C LYS A 26 -21.33 -5.64 6.02
N MET A 27 -20.52 -6.53 6.59
CA MET A 27 -19.80 -7.56 5.85
C MET A 27 -20.65 -8.79 5.48
N ALA A 28 -21.93 -8.84 5.91
CA ALA A 28 -22.84 -9.95 5.61
C ALA A 28 -22.89 -10.29 4.11
N THR A 29 -22.82 -9.28 3.23
CA THR A 29 -22.84 -9.44 1.78
C THR A 29 -21.62 -10.20 1.23
N TYR A 30 -20.50 -10.24 1.94
CA TYR A 30 -19.24 -10.89 1.53
C TYR A 30 -19.00 -12.22 2.23
N ILE A 31 -19.85 -12.60 3.18
CA ILE A 31 -19.76 -13.86 3.91
C ILE A 31 -20.50 -14.95 3.16
N TYR A 32 -19.88 -16.11 2.99
CA TYR A 32 -20.47 -17.30 2.39
C TYR A 32 -21.18 -18.17 3.43
N THR A 33 -20.50 -18.48 4.55
CA THR A 33 -21.03 -19.35 5.62
C THR A 33 -20.22 -19.15 6.90
N GLU A 34 -20.67 -19.82 7.96
CA GLU A 34 -19.93 -19.99 9.20
C GLU A 34 -19.46 -21.43 9.35
N ARG A 35 -18.26 -21.64 9.84
CA ARG A 35 -17.73 -22.96 10.18
C ARG A 35 -16.83 -22.87 11.41
N ASN A 36 -17.12 -23.68 12.42
CA ASN A 36 -16.36 -23.74 13.68
C ASN A 36 -16.19 -22.37 14.40
N GLY A 37 -17.23 -21.52 14.36
CA GLY A 37 -17.20 -20.19 14.98
C GLY A 37 -16.35 -19.16 14.24
N ILE A 38 -16.00 -19.43 12.97
CA ILE A 38 -15.26 -18.54 12.07
C ILE A 38 -16.08 -18.30 10.82
N TYR A 39 -16.18 -17.07 10.36
CA TYR A 39 -16.80 -16.75 9.08
C TYR A 39 -15.91 -17.13 7.91
N ILE A 40 -16.52 -17.65 6.87
CA ILE A 40 -15.87 -17.98 5.58
C ILE A 40 -16.30 -16.91 4.57
N ILE A 41 -15.32 -16.26 3.96
CA ILE A 41 -15.54 -15.22 2.95
C ILE A 41 -15.83 -15.87 1.60
N ASP A 42 -16.75 -15.27 0.84
CA ASP A 42 -17.14 -15.70 -0.51
C ASP A 42 -16.04 -15.33 -1.52
N LEU A 43 -15.23 -16.31 -1.90
CA LEU A 43 -14.15 -16.13 -2.86
C LEU A 43 -14.62 -15.73 -4.27
N GLN A 44 -15.85 -16.04 -4.67
CA GLN A 44 -16.37 -15.58 -5.97
C GLN A 44 -16.50 -14.06 -5.99
N LYS A 45 -16.94 -13.48 -4.87
CA LYS A 45 -17.02 -12.02 -4.70
C LYS A 45 -15.64 -11.43 -4.57
N THR A 46 -14.72 -12.12 -3.87
CA THR A 46 -13.32 -11.68 -3.76
C THR A 46 -12.66 -11.55 -5.14
N VAL A 47 -12.80 -12.55 -6.02
CA VAL A 47 -12.23 -12.51 -7.37
C VAL A 47 -12.75 -11.29 -8.14
N LYS A 48 -14.06 -11.06 -8.15
CA LYS A 48 -14.66 -9.91 -8.87
C LYS A 48 -14.16 -8.58 -8.32
N LYS A 49 -14.15 -8.42 -6.99
CA LYS A 49 -13.71 -7.20 -6.35
C LYS A 49 -12.21 -6.96 -6.49
N LEU A 50 -11.42 -8.02 -6.54
CA LEU A 50 -10.00 -7.95 -6.81
C LEU A 50 -9.72 -7.51 -8.26
N GLU A 51 -10.51 -7.98 -9.24
CA GLU A 51 -10.42 -7.52 -10.63
C GLU A 51 -10.80 -6.04 -10.77
N GLU A 52 -11.85 -5.58 -10.09
CA GLU A 52 -12.23 -4.15 -10.05
C GLU A 52 -11.08 -3.30 -9.49
N ALA A 53 -10.50 -3.72 -8.36
CA ALA A 53 -9.37 -3.04 -7.72
C ALA A 53 -8.11 -3.06 -8.60
N TYR A 54 -7.83 -4.18 -9.26
CA TYR A 54 -6.70 -4.33 -10.18
C TYR A 54 -6.79 -3.36 -11.34
N ASN A 55 -7.94 -3.31 -12.02
CA ASN A 55 -8.14 -2.41 -13.15
C ASN A 55 -8.01 -0.95 -12.72
N PHE A 56 -8.58 -0.57 -11.57
CA PHE A 56 -8.44 0.78 -11.02
C PHE A 56 -6.97 1.15 -10.78
N VAL A 57 -6.19 0.27 -10.13
CA VAL A 57 -4.77 0.52 -9.83
C VAL A 57 -3.92 0.57 -11.10
N ARG A 58 -4.21 -0.28 -12.09
CA ARG A 58 -3.55 -0.26 -13.39
C ARG A 58 -3.79 1.07 -14.12
N ASP A 59 -5.05 1.50 -14.20
CA ASP A 59 -5.43 2.73 -14.89
C ASP A 59 -4.89 3.97 -14.16
N LEU A 60 -4.86 3.95 -12.83
CA LEU A 60 -4.21 4.97 -12.00
C LEU A 60 -2.70 5.07 -12.30
N SER A 61 -2.03 3.93 -12.42
CA SER A 61 -0.60 3.88 -12.73
C SER A 61 -0.30 4.31 -14.16
N ALA A 62 -1.16 3.94 -15.14
CA ALA A 62 -1.08 4.41 -16.52
C ALA A 62 -1.30 5.94 -16.65
N GLY A 63 -1.94 6.56 -15.67
CA GLY A 63 -2.05 8.04 -15.57
C GLY A 63 -0.88 8.69 -14.81
N GLY A 64 0.25 8.01 -14.62
CA GLY A 64 1.44 8.53 -13.94
C GLY A 64 1.24 8.81 -12.45
N GLN A 65 0.18 8.29 -11.83
CA GLN A 65 -0.08 8.43 -10.41
C GLN A 65 0.53 7.28 -9.62
N THR A 66 0.79 7.50 -8.34
CA THR A 66 1.48 6.54 -7.47
C THR A 66 0.54 5.96 -6.43
N LEU A 67 0.75 4.69 -6.09
CA LEU A 67 0.06 4.00 -5.01
C LEU A 67 0.91 4.00 -3.74
N LEU A 68 0.30 4.30 -2.59
CA LEU A 68 0.91 4.18 -1.27
C LEU A 68 0.39 2.92 -0.58
N PHE A 69 1.29 1.98 -0.34
CA PHE A 69 1.00 0.74 0.39
C PHE A 69 1.07 0.99 1.89
N VAL A 70 0.02 0.62 2.62
CA VAL A 70 -0.09 0.81 4.07
C VAL A 70 -0.42 -0.50 4.77
N GLY A 71 0.45 -0.95 5.67
CA GLY A 71 0.21 -2.16 6.45
C GLY A 71 1.17 -2.27 7.62
N THR A 72 0.73 -1.84 8.80
CA THR A 72 1.57 -1.85 10.02
C THR A 72 1.40 -3.13 10.84
N LYS A 73 0.52 -4.05 10.42
CA LYS A 73 0.34 -5.37 11.02
C LYS A 73 1.60 -6.20 10.83
N LYS A 74 2.06 -6.92 11.85
CA LYS A 74 3.30 -7.72 11.78
C LYS A 74 3.33 -8.66 10.57
N GLN A 75 2.17 -9.25 10.24
CA GLN A 75 2.00 -10.15 9.11
C GLN A 75 2.10 -9.47 7.75
N ALA A 76 1.84 -8.15 7.68
CA ALA A 76 1.84 -7.36 6.47
C ALA A 76 3.16 -6.64 6.18
N GLN A 77 3.95 -6.33 7.22
CA GLN A 77 5.08 -5.42 7.14
C GLN A 77 6.10 -5.78 6.06
N GLU A 78 6.43 -7.06 5.95
CA GLU A 78 7.43 -7.54 4.98
C GLU A 78 6.85 -7.58 3.57
N ALA A 79 5.67 -8.16 3.40
CA ALA A 79 4.99 -8.25 2.11
C ALA A 79 4.75 -6.86 1.49
N ILE A 80 4.29 -5.90 2.29
CA ILE A 80 4.08 -4.52 1.87
C ILE A 80 5.39 -3.86 1.41
N LYS A 81 6.48 -4.04 2.16
CA LYS A 81 7.79 -3.49 1.79
C LYS A 81 8.33 -4.11 0.50
N GLU A 82 8.31 -5.44 0.40
CA GLU A 82 8.81 -6.17 -0.77
C GLU A 82 8.06 -5.77 -2.04
N GLU A 83 6.73 -5.82 -2.00
CA GLU A 83 5.90 -5.57 -3.17
C GLU A 83 5.88 -4.10 -3.60
N ALA A 84 5.86 -3.17 -2.66
CA ALA A 84 5.99 -1.75 -2.97
C ALA A 84 7.35 -1.43 -3.60
N THR A 85 8.44 -1.99 -3.06
CA THR A 85 9.78 -1.81 -3.64
C THR A 85 9.88 -2.42 -5.04
N ARG A 86 9.27 -3.60 -5.26
CA ARG A 86 9.27 -4.29 -6.56
C ARG A 86 8.61 -3.48 -7.67
N CYS A 87 7.52 -2.78 -7.38
CA CYS A 87 6.80 -1.98 -8.37
C CYS A 87 7.21 -0.49 -8.39
N GLY A 88 8.18 -0.08 -7.56
CA GLY A 88 8.58 1.32 -7.41
C GLY A 88 7.47 2.19 -6.81
N GLY A 89 6.66 1.62 -5.92
CA GLY A 89 5.65 2.31 -5.13
C GLY A 89 6.19 2.79 -3.79
N TYR A 90 5.37 3.53 -3.06
CA TYR A 90 5.69 3.98 -1.70
C TYR A 90 5.04 3.07 -0.66
N TYR A 91 5.62 3.02 0.56
CA TYR A 91 5.05 2.20 1.61
C TYR A 91 5.20 2.77 3.01
N VAL A 92 4.26 2.39 3.88
CA VAL A 92 4.29 2.60 5.33
C VAL A 92 4.00 1.26 6.01
N ASN A 93 5.04 0.63 6.56
CA ASN A 93 4.94 -0.70 7.14
C ASN A 93 5.20 -0.76 8.65
N ALA A 94 5.71 0.30 9.28
CA ALA A 94 6.04 0.27 10.71
C ALA A 94 4.93 0.91 11.57
N ARG A 95 4.61 2.18 11.33
CA ARG A 95 3.56 2.92 12.01
C ARG A 95 3.13 4.11 11.15
N TRP A 96 1.82 4.30 11.00
CA TRP A 96 1.28 5.51 10.42
C TRP A 96 1.50 6.68 11.39
N LEU A 97 2.15 7.73 10.92
CA LEU A 97 2.31 8.97 11.69
C LEU A 97 1.13 9.89 11.36
N GLY A 98 0.45 10.40 12.39
CA GLY A 98 -0.65 11.34 12.16
C GLY A 98 -0.18 12.55 11.35
N GLY A 99 -0.97 12.91 10.32
CA GLY A 99 -0.64 14.00 9.41
C GLY A 99 0.24 13.62 8.23
N MET A 100 0.44 12.33 7.94
CA MET A 100 1.28 11.91 6.79
C MET A 100 0.76 12.44 5.45
N LEU A 101 -0.55 12.53 5.30
CA LEU A 101 -1.19 13.10 4.12
C LEU A 101 -1.72 14.52 4.40
N THR A 102 -2.45 14.72 5.49
CA THR A 102 -3.09 16.00 5.82
C THR A 102 -2.11 17.10 6.21
N ASN A 103 -0.92 16.74 6.69
CA ASN A 103 0.17 17.67 7.01
C ASN A 103 1.44 17.30 6.21
N PHE A 104 1.27 17.04 4.93
CA PHE A 104 2.30 16.53 4.04
C PHE A 104 3.56 17.42 4.00
N LYS A 105 3.38 18.76 3.99
CA LYS A 105 4.51 19.72 3.99
C LYS A 105 5.43 19.53 5.19
N THR A 106 4.88 19.36 6.39
CA THR A 106 5.67 19.10 7.61
C THR A 106 6.35 17.74 7.56
N MET A 107 5.66 16.72 7.01
CA MET A 107 6.25 15.39 6.85
C MET A 107 7.41 15.40 5.86
N ARG A 108 7.30 16.13 4.75
CA ARG A 108 8.43 16.36 3.82
C ARG A 108 9.63 16.98 4.53
N GLY A 109 9.44 18.00 5.37
CA GLY A 109 10.52 18.56 6.17
C GLY A 109 11.23 17.55 7.09
N ARG A 110 10.51 16.51 7.56
CA ARG A 110 11.13 15.39 8.31
C ARG A 110 11.94 14.45 7.41
N VAL A 111 11.45 14.21 6.20
CA VAL A 111 12.19 13.46 5.17
C VAL A 111 13.44 14.23 4.75
N ASP A 112 13.34 15.52 4.52
CA ASP A 112 14.50 16.37 4.18
C ASP A 112 15.55 16.34 5.29
N ARG A 113 15.11 16.33 6.55
CA ARG A 113 16.00 16.15 7.72
C ARG A 113 16.70 14.80 7.70
N LEU A 114 16.00 13.72 7.35
CA LEU A 114 16.60 12.39 7.21
C LEU A 114 17.69 12.40 6.13
N ASN A 115 17.40 12.97 4.97
CA ASN A 115 18.34 13.06 3.86
C ASN A 115 19.57 13.92 4.23
N GLN A 116 19.35 15.03 4.94
CA GLN A 116 20.43 15.86 5.46
C GLN A 116 21.36 15.09 6.41
N LEU A 117 20.80 14.35 7.35
CA LEU A 117 21.57 13.55 8.30
C LEU A 117 22.35 12.42 7.62
N LYS A 118 21.76 11.75 6.63
CA LYS A 118 22.46 10.74 5.82
C LYS A 118 23.63 11.35 5.05
N LYS A 119 23.41 12.49 4.44
CA LYS A 119 24.47 13.21 3.73
C LYS A 119 25.60 13.62 4.67
N MET A 120 25.31 14.14 5.87
CA MET A 120 26.32 14.46 6.88
C MET A 120 27.13 13.22 7.33
N GLN A 121 26.50 12.04 7.34
CA GLN A 121 27.18 10.78 7.65
C GLN A 121 28.12 10.36 6.50
N GLU A 122 27.68 10.51 5.25
CA GLU A 122 28.46 10.18 4.05
C GLU A 122 29.65 11.14 3.84
N ASP A 123 29.44 12.44 4.09
CA ASP A 123 30.46 13.50 3.94
C ASP A 123 31.52 13.49 5.08
N GLY A 124 31.45 12.54 6.04
CA GLY A 124 32.39 12.45 7.17
C GLY A 124 32.21 13.55 8.23
N THR A 125 31.15 14.36 8.14
CA THR A 125 30.87 15.44 9.12
C THR A 125 30.73 14.90 10.56
N PHE A 126 30.28 13.64 10.70
CA PHE A 126 30.13 12.99 12.01
C PHE A 126 31.46 12.77 12.72
N ASP A 127 32.57 12.66 12.00
CA ASP A 127 33.91 12.48 12.60
C ASP A 127 34.40 13.73 13.32
N MET A 128 33.84 14.91 12.97
CA MET A 128 34.17 16.21 13.60
C MET A 128 33.29 16.51 14.82
N LEU A 129 32.24 15.70 15.06
CA LEU A 129 31.29 15.95 16.15
C LEU A 129 31.63 15.17 17.42
N PRO A 130 31.27 15.70 18.61
CA PRO A 130 31.38 14.95 19.85
C PRO A 130 30.61 13.62 19.78
N LYS A 131 31.15 12.55 20.32
CA LYS A 131 30.52 11.18 20.29
C LYS A 131 29.06 11.17 20.74
N LYS A 132 28.69 12.00 21.72
CA LYS A 132 27.32 12.10 22.23
C LYS A 132 26.35 12.63 21.16
N GLU A 133 26.76 13.59 20.35
CA GLU A 133 25.94 14.14 19.26
C GLU A 133 25.83 13.16 18.11
N VAL A 134 26.91 12.49 17.74
CA VAL A 134 26.89 11.42 16.73
C VAL A 134 25.88 10.33 17.11
N MET A 135 25.91 9.85 18.34
CA MET A 135 24.96 8.83 18.82
C MET A 135 23.50 9.34 18.77
N LYS A 136 23.27 10.62 19.06
CA LYS A 136 21.94 11.23 18.95
C LYS A 136 21.47 11.27 17.49
N HIS A 137 22.32 11.67 16.55
CA HIS A 137 21.99 11.72 15.13
C HIS A 137 21.78 10.34 14.52
N LEU A 138 22.59 9.35 14.89
CA LEU A 138 22.38 7.96 14.48
C LEU A 138 21.04 7.41 14.99
N GLY A 139 20.67 7.71 16.23
CA GLY A 139 19.38 7.35 16.79
C GLY A 139 18.21 8.06 16.08
N GLU A 140 18.40 9.32 15.65
CA GLU A 140 17.41 10.06 14.87
C GLU A 140 17.25 9.47 13.47
N ILE A 141 18.35 9.16 12.77
CA ILE A 141 18.35 8.48 11.46
C ILE A 141 17.57 7.15 11.55
N ALA A 142 17.95 6.28 12.47
CA ALA A 142 17.29 4.98 12.62
C ALA A 142 15.77 5.10 12.87
N LYS A 143 15.37 6.10 13.66
CA LYS A 143 13.96 6.37 13.93
C LYS A 143 13.22 6.89 12.70
N LEU A 144 13.79 7.88 12.01
CA LEU A 144 13.17 8.46 10.80
C LEU A 144 13.10 7.44 9.66
N GLU A 145 14.17 6.68 9.46
CA GLU A 145 14.21 5.63 8.43
C GLU A 145 13.18 4.53 8.68
N LYS A 146 13.03 4.11 9.93
CA LYS A 146 12.02 3.12 10.31
C LYS A 146 10.59 3.55 9.96
N TYR A 147 10.26 4.84 10.11
CA TYR A 147 8.88 5.32 9.92
C TYR A 147 8.64 5.99 8.58
N LEU A 148 9.65 6.61 7.98
CA LEU A 148 9.52 7.41 6.76
C LEU A 148 10.34 6.86 5.59
N GLY A 149 11.14 5.80 5.80
CA GLY A 149 12.01 5.25 4.77
C GLY A 149 11.29 4.88 3.48
N GLY A 150 10.08 4.32 3.58
CA GLY A 150 9.29 3.94 2.40
C GLY A 150 8.61 5.12 1.67
N VAL A 151 8.66 6.33 2.21
CA VAL A 151 8.05 7.53 1.60
C VAL A 151 9.08 8.63 1.32
N THR A 152 10.37 8.30 1.39
CA THR A 152 11.48 9.27 1.25
C THR A 152 11.43 9.97 -0.11
N GLU A 153 11.13 9.27 -1.17
CA GLU A 153 11.08 9.79 -2.54
C GLU A 153 9.71 10.38 -2.93
N MET A 154 8.71 10.28 -2.07
CA MET A 154 7.36 10.75 -2.35
C MET A 154 7.32 12.29 -2.35
N LYS A 155 7.36 12.91 -3.54
CA LYS A 155 7.38 14.38 -3.71
C LYS A 155 6.00 15.02 -3.70
N ARG A 156 4.94 14.27 -3.99
CA ARG A 156 3.52 14.69 -4.06
C ARG A 156 2.64 13.66 -3.38
N LEU A 157 1.41 14.02 -3.07
CA LEU A 157 0.42 13.10 -2.50
C LEU A 157 0.20 11.92 -3.45
N PRO A 158 -0.04 10.71 -2.92
CA PRO A 158 -0.34 9.54 -3.73
C PRO A 158 -1.71 9.66 -4.38
N GLY A 159 -1.87 9.02 -5.54
CA GLY A 159 -3.15 8.96 -6.24
C GLY A 159 -4.17 8.04 -5.59
N ALA A 160 -3.70 7.00 -4.88
CA ALA A 160 -4.54 6.12 -4.07
C ALA A 160 -3.74 5.46 -2.94
N LEU A 161 -4.47 4.91 -1.95
CA LEU A 161 -3.91 4.07 -0.89
C LEU A 161 -4.29 2.61 -1.11
N PHE A 162 -3.34 1.68 -0.88
CA PHE A 162 -3.63 0.27 -0.67
C PHE A 162 -3.42 -0.07 0.79
N VAL A 163 -4.48 -0.49 1.50
CA VAL A 163 -4.48 -0.65 2.96
C VAL A 163 -4.73 -2.10 3.35
N VAL A 164 -3.92 -2.62 4.26
CA VAL A 164 -4.13 -3.93 4.91
C VAL A 164 -4.65 -3.70 6.32
N ASP A 165 -5.80 -4.28 6.66
CA ASP A 165 -6.52 -4.09 7.93
C ASP A 165 -7.00 -2.63 8.14
N PRO A 166 -8.12 -2.24 7.52
CA PRO A 166 -8.70 -0.90 7.66
C PRO A 166 -8.97 -0.49 9.11
N ARG A 167 -9.31 -1.45 9.96
CA ARG A 167 -9.61 -1.19 11.36
C ARG A 167 -8.39 -0.70 12.13
N LYS A 168 -7.22 -1.26 11.83
CA LYS A 168 -5.95 -0.88 12.45
C LYS A 168 -5.41 0.43 11.86
N GLU A 169 -5.54 0.61 10.57
CA GLU A 169 -5.03 1.77 9.83
C GLU A 169 -6.05 2.92 9.74
N ARG A 170 -6.96 3.04 10.72
CA ARG A 170 -8.06 4.02 10.71
C ARG A 170 -7.58 5.47 10.50
N ASN A 171 -6.41 5.81 11.04
CA ASN A 171 -5.86 7.16 10.86
C ASN A 171 -5.49 7.43 9.38
N ALA A 172 -4.93 6.44 8.69
CA ALA A 172 -4.62 6.55 7.27
C ALA A 172 -5.89 6.74 6.43
N ILE A 173 -6.92 5.94 6.72
CA ILE A 173 -8.24 6.01 6.05
C ILE A 173 -8.89 7.38 6.27
N ASN A 174 -8.93 7.86 7.50
CA ASN A 174 -9.52 9.17 7.82
C ASN A 174 -8.80 10.32 7.10
N GLU A 175 -7.48 10.27 7.00
CA GLU A 175 -6.69 11.27 6.28
C GLU A 175 -6.92 11.19 4.76
N ALA A 176 -6.94 10.00 4.19
CA ALA A 176 -7.21 9.79 2.76
C ALA A 176 -8.61 10.29 2.38
N ARG A 177 -9.64 9.91 3.14
CA ARG A 177 -11.02 10.38 2.92
C ARG A 177 -11.14 11.89 3.02
N LYS A 178 -10.45 12.53 3.96
CA LYS A 178 -10.44 14.00 4.10
C LYS A 178 -9.85 14.70 2.88
N LEU A 179 -8.92 14.05 2.19
CA LEU A 179 -8.27 14.56 0.98
C LEU A 179 -8.86 14.01 -0.31
N HIS A 180 -9.95 13.24 -0.22
CA HIS A 180 -10.60 12.58 -1.34
C HIS A 180 -9.64 11.68 -2.16
N ILE A 181 -8.70 11.03 -1.47
CA ILE A 181 -7.78 10.06 -2.06
C ILE A 181 -8.46 8.69 -2.02
N PRO A 182 -8.66 8.00 -3.16
CA PRO A 182 -9.28 6.69 -3.23
C PRO A 182 -8.54 5.64 -2.40
N ILE A 183 -9.30 4.73 -1.79
CA ILE A 183 -8.79 3.69 -0.91
C ILE A 183 -9.14 2.32 -1.46
N VAL A 184 -8.12 1.52 -1.74
CA VAL A 184 -8.21 0.07 -2.01
C VAL A 184 -7.81 -0.65 -0.73
N ALA A 185 -8.58 -1.60 -0.24
CA ALA A 185 -8.20 -2.28 1.00
C ALA A 185 -8.57 -3.77 1.02
N ILE A 186 -7.74 -4.56 1.71
CA ILE A 186 -8.10 -5.91 2.14
C ILE A 186 -9.00 -5.75 3.36
N VAL A 187 -10.25 -6.18 3.23
CA VAL A 187 -11.30 -6.01 4.23
C VAL A 187 -11.72 -7.37 4.76
N ASP A 188 -11.41 -7.64 6.01
CA ASP A 188 -11.83 -8.85 6.71
C ASP A 188 -13.23 -8.66 7.33
N THR A 189 -13.82 -9.71 7.83
CA THR A 189 -15.19 -9.76 8.38
C THR A 189 -15.43 -8.87 9.58
N ASN A 190 -14.39 -8.33 10.22
CA ASN A 190 -14.44 -7.43 11.38
C ASN A 190 -14.34 -5.93 11.03
N CYS A 191 -14.22 -5.60 9.74
CA CYS A 191 -14.02 -4.23 9.27
C CYS A 191 -15.32 -3.62 8.72
N ASP A 192 -15.36 -2.28 8.55
CA ASP A 192 -16.45 -1.57 7.89
C ASP A 192 -16.09 -1.36 6.39
N PRO A 193 -16.85 -1.96 5.46
CA PRO A 193 -16.60 -1.80 4.04
C PRO A 193 -17.01 -0.43 3.49
N ASP A 194 -17.91 0.30 4.13
CA ASP A 194 -18.44 1.59 3.64
C ASP A 194 -17.39 2.72 3.65
N GLU A 195 -16.30 2.53 4.37
CA GLU A 195 -15.21 3.49 4.44
C GLU A 195 -14.19 3.34 3.28
N ILE A 196 -14.36 2.31 2.44
CA ILE A 196 -13.40 1.87 1.41
C ILE A 196 -14.04 1.96 0.03
N ASP A 197 -13.34 2.55 -0.93
CA ASP A 197 -13.85 2.72 -2.29
C ASP A 197 -13.75 1.40 -3.09
N TYR A 198 -12.64 0.68 -2.94
CA TYR A 198 -12.41 -0.61 -3.59
C TYR A 198 -12.16 -1.68 -2.54
N VAL A 199 -13.23 -2.35 -2.13
CA VAL A 199 -13.21 -3.41 -1.13
C VAL A 199 -12.71 -4.71 -1.74
N ILE A 200 -11.65 -5.29 -1.17
CA ILE A 200 -11.18 -6.64 -1.48
C ILE A 200 -11.49 -7.53 -0.27
N PRO A 201 -12.60 -8.29 -0.27
CA PRO A 201 -12.94 -9.16 0.85
C PRO A 201 -11.87 -10.24 0.99
N GLY A 202 -11.24 -10.35 2.16
CA GLY A 202 -10.18 -11.33 2.36
C GLY A 202 -9.55 -11.28 3.74
N ASN A 203 -8.78 -12.32 4.05
CA ASN A 203 -8.08 -12.49 5.29
C ASN A 203 -6.90 -11.49 5.42
N ASP A 204 -6.92 -10.68 6.44
CA ASP A 204 -5.86 -9.71 6.74
C ASP A 204 -4.85 -10.18 7.80
N ASP A 205 -5.01 -11.43 8.30
CA ASP A 205 -4.12 -12.06 9.28
C ASP A 205 -3.15 -13.08 8.66
N ALA A 206 -3.51 -13.69 7.53
CA ALA A 206 -2.69 -14.68 6.88
C ALA A 206 -1.59 -14.05 6.01
N ILE A 207 -0.32 -14.28 6.34
CA ILE A 207 0.84 -13.75 5.60
C ILE A 207 0.76 -14.09 4.10
N ARG A 208 0.34 -15.32 3.76
CA ARG A 208 0.20 -15.77 2.36
C ARG A 208 -0.89 -15.02 1.62
N ALA A 209 -2.03 -14.74 2.28
CA ALA A 209 -3.14 -14.00 1.69
C ALA A 209 -2.75 -12.54 1.42
N ILE A 210 -2.13 -11.89 2.41
CA ILE A 210 -1.64 -10.53 2.27
C ILE A 210 -0.61 -10.42 1.15
N ARG A 211 0.38 -11.35 1.11
CA ARG A 211 1.41 -11.37 0.06
C ARG A 211 0.81 -11.56 -1.33
N LEU A 212 -0.13 -12.48 -1.49
CA LEU A 212 -0.80 -12.73 -2.77
C LEU A 212 -1.52 -11.47 -3.26
N ILE A 213 -2.37 -10.87 -2.43
CA ILE A 213 -3.14 -9.68 -2.84
C ILE A 213 -2.22 -8.48 -3.06
N SER A 214 -1.20 -8.26 -2.21
CA SER A 214 -0.21 -7.20 -2.40
C SER A 214 0.57 -7.37 -3.70
N SER A 215 0.95 -8.61 -4.07
CA SER A 215 1.65 -8.89 -5.33
C SER A 215 0.77 -8.62 -6.55
N VAL A 216 -0.53 -8.87 -6.45
CA VAL A 216 -1.50 -8.53 -7.49
C VAL A 216 -1.59 -7.03 -7.70
N MET A 217 -1.65 -6.23 -6.64
CA MET A 217 -1.65 -4.77 -6.73
C MET A 217 -0.33 -4.24 -7.31
N ALA A 218 0.80 -4.82 -6.93
CA ALA A 218 2.10 -4.46 -7.51
C ALA A 218 2.20 -4.81 -9.00
N ASN A 219 1.62 -5.94 -9.43
CA ASN A 219 1.54 -6.31 -10.85
C ASN A 219 0.67 -5.32 -11.64
N ALA A 220 -0.45 -4.86 -11.08
CA ALA A 220 -1.27 -3.84 -11.71
C ALA A 220 -0.50 -2.53 -11.97
N ILE A 221 0.33 -2.10 -11.00
CA ILE A 221 1.19 -0.92 -11.17
C ILE A 221 2.21 -1.13 -12.29
N MET A 222 2.86 -2.29 -12.33
CA MET A 222 3.86 -2.59 -13.36
C MET A 222 3.24 -2.68 -14.75
N GLU A 223 2.06 -3.29 -14.89
CA GLU A 223 1.32 -3.33 -16.14
C GLU A 223 0.92 -1.93 -16.62
N GLY A 224 0.42 -1.07 -15.71
CA GLY A 224 0.08 0.31 -16.02
C GLY A 224 1.28 1.13 -16.52
N LYS A 225 2.44 1.01 -15.87
CA LYS A 225 3.69 1.67 -16.29
C LYS A 225 4.18 1.19 -17.66
N GLN A 226 4.13 -0.12 -17.94
CA GLN A 226 4.51 -0.65 -19.25
C GLN A 226 3.59 -0.14 -20.38
N GLY A 227 2.31 0.08 -20.08
CA GLY A 227 1.38 0.71 -21.02
C GLY A 227 1.77 2.15 -21.34
N GLU A 228 2.20 2.92 -20.36
CA GLU A 228 2.67 4.30 -20.51
C GLU A 228 3.94 4.37 -21.38
N ASP A 229 4.94 3.54 -21.07
CA ASP A 229 6.20 3.45 -21.84
C ASP A 229 5.96 3.12 -23.32
N ASN A 230 4.99 2.25 -23.63
CA ASN A 230 4.64 1.90 -24.99
C ASN A 230 3.94 3.05 -25.74
N VAL A 231 3.04 3.79 -25.06
CA VAL A 231 2.34 4.94 -25.65
C VAL A 231 3.32 6.09 -25.92
N GLU A 232 4.25 6.37 -25.00
CA GLU A 232 5.29 7.39 -25.23
C GLU A 232 6.24 6.99 -26.36
N ALA A 233 6.62 5.72 -26.46
CA ALA A 233 7.46 5.22 -27.55
C ALA A 233 6.76 5.29 -28.92
N GLU A 234 5.46 5.04 -28.99
CA GLU A 234 4.66 5.20 -30.20
C GLU A 234 4.47 6.68 -30.57
N ALA A 235 4.23 7.55 -29.60
CA ALA A 235 4.12 8.98 -29.82
C ALA A 235 5.43 9.61 -30.31
N ALA A 236 6.57 9.17 -29.75
CA ALA A 236 7.89 9.61 -30.21
C ALA A 236 8.16 9.19 -31.68
N LYS A 237 7.83 7.95 -32.05
CA LYS A 237 7.97 7.45 -33.43
C LYS A 237 7.04 8.17 -34.42
N ALA A 238 5.83 8.52 -34.00
CA ALA A 238 4.88 9.29 -34.83
C ALA A 238 5.35 10.75 -35.05
N GLY A 239 5.99 11.36 -34.03
CA GLY A 239 6.59 12.69 -34.12
C GLY A 239 7.78 12.78 -35.06
N GLU A 240 8.61 11.72 -35.14
CA GLU A 240 9.72 11.63 -36.08
C GLU A 240 9.26 11.41 -37.53
N ALA A 241 8.13 10.73 -37.75
CA ALA A 241 7.59 10.46 -39.09
C ALA A 241 6.89 11.68 -39.72
N THR A 242 6.54 12.71 -38.94
CA THR A 242 5.89 13.95 -39.44
C THR A 242 6.85 15.13 -39.64
N GLY A 243 8.15 14.94 -39.33
CA GLY A 243 9.19 15.96 -39.44
C GLY A 243 10.18 15.78 -40.62
N ALA A 244 9.87 14.89 -41.59
CA ALA A 244 10.69 14.64 -42.79
C ALA A 244 10.05 15.18 -44.04
#